data_fc17b07d740bbbd90d41affa9f43758c
#
_entry.id   fc17b07d740bbbd90d41affa9f43758c
#
_cell.length_a   1.000
_cell.length_b   1.000
_cell.length_c   1.000
_cell.angle_alpha   90.00
_cell.angle_beta   90.00
_cell.angle_gamma   90.00
#
_symmetry.space_group_name_H-M   'P 1'
#
loop_
_entity.id
_entity.type
_entity.pdbx_description
1 polymer ?
#
loop_
_entity_poly.entity_id
_entity_poly.type
_entity_poly.pdbx_seq_one_letter_code
_entity_poly.pdbx_strand_id
1 'polypeptide(L)'
;MTLESLRKHRITLWSKILAALRARSKADRVCRIFGSDTTSPDDPAVILFTSGSESAPKGVPLSHKNILCNIAGSLDVVRPESNDSLYAFLPPFHSFGFTITTLLPLISGIKVSFYPNPTDARSLARGIAMWKPTIICGTPTFVSGIFRAASDDQLQSLRLIMTAGEKTPEELIETAARRFGAKLLEGYGITECSPVLTLCRPDRQAVGVGPAIKDVELRMVHPETYEDVVRGQQGLILACGPNVFGGYLDRTSEDAFVVLDKRRYYVTGDLGILDESDSLIITGRLKRFVKIGGEMISLPAMETVIRNNLPQNEGEITSALTYIEDPGQRPLICLFTAGGPCTDVETVNGFLRNAGLSNLTRVRKVMHINEMPLLGTGKTNYRELTDLLKNSFVPGSNIS
;
A
#
# COMPACT_ATOMS: atom_id res chain seq x y z
N MET A 1 -6.80 -27.55 10.64
CA MET A 1 -6.31 -28.62 9.73
C MET A 1 -5.12 -28.05 8.99
N THR A 2 -3.92 -28.62 9.07
CA THR A 2 -2.72 -28.15 8.38
C THR A 2 -2.64 -28.76 6.97
N LEU A 3 -1.91 -28.11 6.05
CA LEU A 3 -1.68 -28.66 4.70
C LEU A 3 -0.98 -30.03 4.74
N GLU A 4 -0.13 -30.24 5.76
CA GLU A 4 0.53 -31.53 6.01
C GLU A 4 -0.47 -32.61 6.42
N SER A 5 -1.51 -32.26 7.18
CA SER A 5 -2.57 -33.18 7.55
C SER A 5 -3.46 -33.57 6.35
N LEU A 6 -3.68 -32.63 5.42
CA LEU A 6 -4.38 -32.90 4.16
C LEU A 6 -3.59 -33.86 3.25
N ARG A 7 -2.26 -33.72 3.17
CA ARG A 7 -1.38 -34.63 2.42
C ARG A 7 -1.45 -36.09 2.90
N LYS A 8 -1.72 -36.31 4.18
CA LYS A 8 -1.85 -37.66 4.78
C LYS A 8 -3.23 -38.29 4.55
N HIS A 9 -4.22 -37.49 4.07
CA HIS A 9 -5.57 -38.02 3.79
C HIS A 9 -5.56 -38.84 2.50
N ARG A 10 -5.77 -40.15 2.61
CA ARG A 10 -5.92 -41.02 1.43
C ARG A 10 -7.27 -40.74 0.76
N ILE A 11 -7.20 -40.06 -0.37
CA ILE A 11 -8.41 -39.92 -1.22
C ILE A 11 -8.73 -41.27 -1.83
N THR A 12 -9.89 -41.83 -1.48
CA THR A 12 -10.34 -43.14 -1.99
C THR A 12 -10.65 -43.06 -3.49
N LEU A 13 -10.57 -44.20 -4.18
CA LEU A 13 -10.92 -44.27 -5.58
C LEU A 13 -12.37 -43.80 -5.84
N TRP A 14 -13.28 -44.15 -4.96
CA TRP A 14 -14.68 -43.71 -5.01
C TRP A 14 -14.81 -42.19 -4.87
N SER A 15 -14.08 -41.55 -4.01
CA SER A 15 -14.05 -40.09 -3.87
C SER A 15 -13.57 -39.42 -5.17
N LYS A 16 -12.56 -40.00 -5.82
CA LYS A 16 -12.05 -39.49 -7.12
C LYS A 16 -13.09 -39.64 -8.24
N ILE A 17 -13.75 -40.81 -8.33
CA ILE A 17 -14.82 -41.05 -9.32
C ILE A 17 -15.99 -40.08 -9.08
N LEU A 18 -16.42 -39.93 -7.83
CA LEU A 18 -17.51 -39.02 -7.49
C LEU A 18 -17.17 -37.56 -7.80
N ALA A 19 -15.95 -37.14 -7.52
CA ALA A 19 -15.45 -35.80 -7.86
C ALA A 19 -15.43 -35.59 -9.40
N ALA A 20 -14.95 -36.58 -10.16
CA ALA A 20 -14.93 -36.51 -11.62
C ALA A 20 -16.35 -36.45 -12.25
N LEU A 21 -17.31 -37.17 -11.68
CA LEU A 21 -18.70 -37.11 -12.09
C LEU A 21 -19.32 -35.73 -11.77
N ARG A 22 -19.07 -35.23 -10.57
CA ARG A 22 -19.50 -33.87 -10.15
C ARG A 22 -18.92 -32.77 -11.01
N ALA A 23 -17.63 -32.88 -11.37
CA ALA A 23 -16.94 -31.91 -12.23
C ALA A 23 -17.51 -31.83 -13.65
N ARG A 24 -18.20 -32.90 -14.13
CA ARG A 24 -18.93 -32.91 -15.41
C ARG A 24 -20.35 -32.36 -15.31
N SER A 25 -20.84 -32.08 -14.12
CA SER A 25 -22.15 -31.49 -13.91
C SER A 25 -22.17 -30.00 -14.30
N LYS A 26 -23.38 -29.48 -14.62
CA LYS A 26 -23.55 -28.03 -14.82
C LYS A 26 -23.12 -27.26 -13.58
N ALA A 27 -22.55 -26.06 -13.76
CA ALA A 27 -22.02 -25.21 -12.69
C ALA A 27 -23.04 -25.02 -11.54
N ASP A 28 -24.30 -24.73 -11.85
CA ASP A 28 -25.39 -24.55 -10.87
C ASP A 28 -25.59 -25.78 -9.97
N ARG A 29 -25.41 -27.00 -10.51
CA ARG A 29 -25.51 -28.21 -9.72
C ARG A 29 -24.31 -28.40 -8.80
N VAL A 30 -23.11 -28.03 -9.27
CA VAL A 30 -21.89 -28.05 -8.46
C VAL A 30 -22.01 -27.02 -7.32
N CYS A 31 -22.46 -25.81 -7.62
CA CYS A 31 -22.72 -24.78 -6.63
C CYS A 31 -23.68 -25.24 -5.54
N ARG A 32 -24.80 -25.85 -5.91
CA ARG A 32 -25.78 -26.41 -4.93
C ARG A 32 -25.18 -27.52 -4.07
N ILE A 33 -24.36 -28.40 -4.63
CA ILE A 33 -23.70 -29.48 -3.86
C ILE A 33 -22.77 -28.94 -2.78
N PHE A 34 -22.13 -27.80 -3.05
CA PHE A 34 -21.21 -27.15 -2.11
C PHE A 34 -21.85 -26.01 -1.30
N GLY A 35 -23.16 -25.77 -1.45
CA GLY A 35 -23.89 -24.73 -0.75
C GLY A 35 -23.50 -23.32 -1.15
N SER A 36 -22.84 -23.15 -2.32
CA SER A 36 -22.41 -21.82 -2.78
C SER A 36 -23.50 -21.07 -3.56
N ASP A 37 -24.64 -21.71 -3.83
CA ASP A 37 -25.81 -21.09 -4.43
C ASP A 37 -26.64 -20.22 -3.46
N THR A 38 -26.35 -20.32 -2.16
CA THR A 38 -26.97 -19.49 -1.10
C THR A 38 -26.09 -18.31 -0.68
N THR A 39 -24.88 -18.19 -1.27
CA THR A 39 -23.96 -17.12 -0.92
C THR A 39 -24.46 -15.78 -1.50
N SER A 40 -24.60 -14.78 -0.61
CA SER A 40 -24.93 -13.41 -1.02
C SER A 40 -23.68 -12.65 -1.48
N PRO A 41 -23.81 -11.74 -2.45
CA PRO A 41 -22.72 -10.82 -2.80
C PRO A 41 -22.19 -10.00 -1.62
N ASP A 42 -23.02 -9.76 -0.63
CA ASP A 42 -22.68 -8.97 0.56
C ASP A 42 -22.11 -9.85 1.71
N ASP A 43 -22.08 -11.19 1.55
CA ASP A 43 -21.44 -12.08 2.52
C ASP A 43 -19.92 -11.86 2.53
N PRO A 44 -19.26 -11.96 3.72
CA PRO A 44 -17.82 -11.88 3.81
C PRO A 44 -17.13 -13.00 3.02
N ALA A 45 -16.29 -12.64 2.06
CA ALA A 45 -15.47 -13.58 1.29
C ALA A 45 -14.12 -13.84 1.97
N VAL A 46 -13.59 -12.84 2.67
CA VAL A 46 -12.31 -12.90 3.37
C VAL A 46 -12.28 -11.92 4.52
N ILE A 47 -11.48 -12.24 5.54
CA ILE A 47 -11.10 -11.31 6.60
C ILE A 47 -9.60 -11.09 6.48
N LEU A 48 -9.21 -9.85 6.18
CA LEU A 48 -7.80 -9.45 6.14
C LEU A 48 -7.49 -8.61 7.38
N PHE A 49 -6.25 -8.69 7.84
CA PHE A 49 -5.80 -7.88 8.97
C PHE A 49 -4.94 -6.73 8.47
N THR A 50 -5.27 -5.51 8.92
CA THR A 50 -4.40 -4.36 8.64
C THR A 50 -3.13 -4.51 9.46
N SER A 51 -1.99 -4.30 8.81
CA SER A 51 -0.68 -4.30 9.47
C SER A 51 -0.42 -3.03 10.30
N GLY A 52 -1.45 -2.44 10.91
CA GLY A 52 -1.44 -1.15 11.60
C GLY A 52 -0.04 -0.71 12.04
N SER A 53 0.58 0.18 11.26
CA SER A 53 1.90 0.75 11.63
C SER A 53 1.86 1.54 12.93
N GLU A 54 0.65 1.83 13.43
CA GLU A 54 0.41 2.75 14.56
C GLU A 54 -0.58 2.20 15.60
N SER A 55 -1.31 1.11 15.31
CA SER A 55 -2.31 0.53 16.22
C SER A 55 -2.33 -1.00 16.12
N ALA A 56 -3.05 -1.67 17.05
CA ALA A 56 -3.30 -3.11 16.95
C ALA A 56 -3.93 -3.47 15.60
N PRO A 57 -3.59 -4.64 15.01
CA PRO A 57 -4.18 -5.09 13.76
C PRO A 57 -5.71 -5.16 13.88
N LYS A 58 -6.43 -4.60 12.89
CA LYS A 58 -7.89 -4.65 12.83
C LYS A 58 -8.33 -5.66 11.78
N GLY A 59 -9.34 -6.46 12.10
CA GLY A 59 -9.97 -7.38 11.14
C GLY A 59 -10.89 -6.64 10.18
N VAL A 60 -10.58 -6.73 8.88
CA VAL A 60 -11.32 -6.10 7.78
C VAL A 60 -12.07 -7.20 7.02
N PRO A 61 -13.37 -7.38 7.24
CA PRO A 61 -14.19 -8.28 6.43
C PRO A 61 -14.47 -7.62 5.08
N LEU A 62 -14.09 -8.30 4.00
CA LEU A 62 -14.39 -7.89 2.63
C LEU A 62 -15.43 -8.84 2.04
N SER A 63 -16.51 -8.30 1.51
CA SER A 63 -17.54 -9.10 0.86
C SER A 63 -17.13 -9.53 -0.56
N HIS A 64 -17.83 -10.51 -1.11
CA HIS A 64 -17.67 -10.90 -2.52
C HIS A 64 -17.86 -9.70 -3.45
N LYS A 65 -18.85 -8.86 -3.19
CA LYS A 65 -19.14 -7.64 -3.94
C LYS A 65 -17.99 -6.64 -3.88
N ASN A 66 -17.43 -6.39 -2.68
CA ASN A 66 -16.31 -5.47 -2.53
C ASN A 66 -15.14 -5.86 -3.44
N ILE A 67 -14.76 -7.15 -3.40
CA ILE A 67 -13.64 -7.68 -4.16
C ILE A 67 -13.91 -7.66 -5.67
N LEU A 68 -15.09 -8.15 -6.10
CA LEU A 68 -15.44 -8.23 -7.52
C LEU A 68 -15.55 -6.85 -8.16
N CYS A 69 -16.14 -5.87 -7.48
CA CYS A 69 -16.20 -4.49 -7.98
C CYS A 69 -14.81 -3.87 -8.10
N ASN A 70 -13.92 -4.14 -7.14
CA ASN A 70 -12.54 -3.66 -7.18
C ASN A 70 -11.76 -4.27 -8.36
N ILE A 71 -11.90 -5.57 -8.58
CA ILE A 71 -11.31 -6.27 -9.74
C ILE A 71 -11.85 -5.69 -11.05
N ALA A 72 -13.17 -5.51 -11.18
CA ALA A 72 -13.79 -4.96 -12.37
C ALA A 72 -13.30 -3.54 -12.68
N GLY A 73 -13.24 -2.67 -11.65
CA GLY A 73 -12.70 -1.31 -11.80
C GLY A 73 -11.23 -1.28 -12.18
N SER A 74 -10.42 -2.21 -11.63
CA SER A 74 -9.00 -2.32 -11.99
C SER A 74 -8.81 -2.81 -13.43
N LEU A 75 -9.60 -3.78 -13.88
CA LEU A 75 -9.56 -4.31 -15.25
C LEU A 75 -10.00 -3.27 -16.28
N ASP A 76 -10.96 -2.39 -15.95
CA ASP A 76 -11.37 -1.27 -16.83
C ASP A 76 -10.22 -0.30 -17.10
N VAL A 77 -9.34 -0.08 -16.13
CA VAL A 77 -8.16 0.78 -16.28
C VAL A 77 -7.03 0.06 -17.03
N VAL A 78 -6.67 -1.15 -16.59
CA VAL A 78 -5.49 -1.89 -17.10
C VAL A 78 -5.73 -2.45 -18.50
N ARG A 79 -6.94 -2.91 -18.79
CA ARG A 79 -7.35 -3.53 -20.07
C ARG A 79 -6.35 -4.55 -20.56
N PRO A 80 -6.22 -5.69 -19.87
CA PRO A 80 -5.24 -6.69 -20.23
C PRO A 80 -5.48 -7.23 -21.64
N GLU A 81 -4.39 -7.54 -22.34
CA GLU A 81 -4.41 -8.15 -23.65
C GLU A 81 -4.46 -9.69 -23.55
N SER A 82 -4.88 -10.38 -24.61
CA SER A 82 -5.04 -11.84 -24.61
C SER A 82 -3.76 -12.62 -24.38
N ASN A 83 -2.60 -12.01 -24.67
CA ASN A 83 -1.26 -12.57 -24.47
C ASN A 83 -0.63 -12.16 -23.14
N ASP A 84 -1.32 -11.37 -22.32
CA ASP A 84 -0.79 -10.96 -21.03
C ASP A 84 -0.66 -12.11 -20.05
N SER A 85 0.37 -12.02 -19.24
CA SER A 85 0.60 -12.90 -18.11
C SER A 85 1.19 -12.11 -16.94
N LEU A 86 0.74 -12.48 -15.74
CA LEU A 86 1.13 -11.83 -14.49
C LEU A 86 2.17 -12.68 -13.76
N TYR A 87 3.21 -12.06 -13.23
CA TYR A 87 4.09 -12.68 -12.26
C TYR A 87 3.76 -12.16 -10.86
N ALA A 88 3.16 -13.02 -10.04
CA ALA A 88 2.64 -12.71 -8.72
C ALA A 88 3.66 -13.10 -7.64
N PHE A 89 4.14 -12.15 -6.88
CA PHE A 89 5.06 -12.38 -5.77
C PHE A 89 4.62 -11.66 -4.47
N LEU A 90 3.56 -10.85 -4.55
CA LEU A 90 3.02 -10.22 -3.33
C LEU A 90 2.31 -11.25 -2.45
N PRO A 91 2.50 -11.18 -1.12
CA PRO A 91 1.87 -12.12 -0.20
C PRO A 91 0.34 -12.06 -0.26
N PRO A 92 -0.37 -13.20 -0.41
CA PRO A 92 -1.83 -13.23 -0.53
C PRO A 92 -2.57 -12.90 0.78
N PHE A 93 -1.88 -12.78 1.90
CA PHE A 93 -2.46 -12.31 3.17
C PHE A 93 -2.58 -10.77 3.25
N HIS A 94 -2.08 -10.04 2.25
CA HIS A 94 -2.31 -8.60 2.06
C HIS A 94 -3.32 -8.37 0.96
N SER A 95 -4.15 -7.33 1.10
CA SER A 95 -5.22 -7.01 0.15
C SER A 95 -4.73 -6.83 -1.29
N PHE A 96 -3.56 -6.22 -1.50
CA PHE A 96 -2.96 -6.07 -2.82
C PHE A 96 -2.55 -7.43 -3.42
N GLY A 97 -1.88 -8.28 -2.64
CA GLY A 97 -1.54 -9.64 -3.02
C GLY A 97 -2.78 -10.51 -3.25
N PHE A 98 -3.76 -10.42 -2.36
CA PHE A 98 -4.99 -11.21 -2.43
C PHE A 98 -5.85 -10.83 -3.63
N THR A 99 -6.27 -9.57 -3.72
CA THR A 99 -7.24 -9.15 -4.75
C THR A 99 -6.59 -9.04 -6.13
N ILE A 100 -5.44 -8.34 -6.23
CA ILE A 100 -4.87 -7.96 -7.53
C ILE A 100 -3.94 -9.02 -8.09
N THR A 101 -3.09 -9.65 -7.27
CA THR A 101 -2.14 -10.62 -7.83
C THR A 101 -2.59 -12.07 -7.70
N THR A 102 -3.65 -12.36 -6.94
CA THR A 102 -4.21 -13.72 -6.81
C THR A 102 -5.59 -13.84 -7.46
N LEU A 103 -6.60 -13.10 -6.99
CA LEU A 103 -7.96 -13.26 -7.46
C LEU A 103 -8.21 -12.67 -8.85
N LEU A 104 -7.69 -11.48 -9.14
CA LEU A 104 -7.89 -10.84 -10.44
C LEU A 104 -7.47 -11.73 -11.60
N PRO A 105 -6.24 -12.31 -11.66
CA PRO A 105 -5.86 -13.17 -12.77
C PRO A 105 -6.70 -14.46 -12.84
N LEU A 106 -7.08 -15.05 -11.69
CA LEU A 106 -7.92 -16.25 -11.67
C LEU A 106 -9.33 -15.99 -12.21
N ILE A 107 -9.91 -14.84 -11.88
CA ILE A 107 -11.28 -14.47 -12.30
C ILE A 107 -11.29 -14.00 -13.76
N SER A 108 -10.28 -13.25 -14.20
CA SER A 108 -10.18 -12.72 -15.56
C SER A 108 -9.63 -13.71 -16.59
N GLY A 109 -9.07 -14.86 -16.15
CA GLY A 109 -8.43 -15.83 -17.02
C GLY A 109 -7.04 -15.44 -17.51
N ILE A 110 -6.41 -14.41 -16.92
CA ILE A 110 -5.03 -14.04 -17.19
C ILE A 110 -4.10 -15.14 -16.65
N LYS A 111 -3.13 -15.56 -17.46
CA LYS A 111 -2.10 -16.50 -16.98
C LYS A 111 -1.33 -15.89 -15.83
N VAL A 112 -1.09 -16.69 -14.77
CA VAL A 112 -0.34 -16.21 -13.60
C VAL A 112 0.71 -17.23 -13.18
N SER A 113 1.91 -16.75 -12.87
CA SER A 113 2.98 -17.51 -12.25
C SER A 113 3.25 -16.95 -10.87
N PHE A 114 3.42 -17.80 -9.86
CA PHE A 114 3.58 -17.39 -8.46
C PHE A 114 5.01 -17.62 -7.98
N TYR A 115 5.54 -16.66 -7.22
CA TYR A 115 6.77 -16.79 -6.45
C TYR A 115 6.54 -16.36 -4.99
N PRO A 116 6.92 -17.18 -3.99
CA PRO A 116 6.47 -16.97 -2.61
C PRO A 116 7.26 -15.91 -1.82
N ASN A 117 8.46 -15.52 -2.29
CA ASN A 117 9.34 -14.64 -1.53
C ASN A 117 9.58 -13.29 -2.26
N PRO A 118 8.88 -12.20 -1.87
CA PRO A 118 9.02 -10.89 -2.51
C PRO A 118 10.37 -10.22 -2.25
N THR A 119 11.13 -10.66 -1.25
CA THR A 119 12.43 -10.07 -0.89
C THR A 119 13.61 -10.68 -1.65
N ASP A 120 13.42 -11.82 -2.31
CA ASP A 120 14.47 -12.46 -3.13
C ASP A 120 14.49 -11.90 -4.56
N ALA A 121 15.02 -10.69 -4.69
CA ALA A 121 15.07 -9.95 -5.97
C ALA A 121 15.78 -10.72 -7.10
N ARG A 122 16.85 -11.50 -6.78
CA ARG A 122 17.59 -12.28 -7.76
C ARG A 122 16.76 -13.43 -8.33
N SER A 123 16.04 -14.14 -7.47
CA SER A 123 15.16 -15.22 -7.92
C SER A 123 13.93 -14.68 -8.65
N LEU A 124 13.42 -13.50 -8.26
CA LEU A 124 12.36 -12.80 -8.98
C LEU A 124 12.82 -12.44 -10.41
N ALA A 125 14.00 -11.85 -10.58
CA ALA A 125 14.56 -11.52 -11.89
C ALA A 125 14.72 -12.77 -12.78
N ARG A 126 15.25 -13.88 -12.22
CA ARG A 126 15.35 -15.17 -12.93
C ARG A 126 13.99 -15.74 -13.31
N GLY A 127 13.01 -15.62 -12.42
CA GLY A 127 11.62 -16.05 -12.70
C GLY A 127 10.99 -15.25 -13.83
N ILE A 128 11.21 -13.93 -13.88
CA ILE A 128 10.75 -13.08 -15.00
C ILE A 128 11.40 -13.51 -16.32
N ALA A 129 12.71 -13.74 -16.34
CA ALA A 129 13.41 -14.24 -17.52
C ALA A 129 12.88 -15.60 -18.00
N MET A 130 12.53 -16.50 -17.07
CA MET A 130 12.05 -17.85 -17.35
C MET A 130 10.60 -17.85 -17.86
N TRP A 131 9.70 -17.20 -17.15
CA TRP A 131 8.26 -17.24 -17.42
C TRP A 131 7.79 -16.18 -18.40
N LYS A 132 8.63 -15.17 -18.68
CA LYS A 132 8.39 -14.05 -19.58
C LYS A 132 7.02 -13.38 -19.36
N PRO A 133 6.67 -13.01 -18.10
CA PRO A 133 5.44 -12.30 -17.84
C PRO A 133 5.47 -10.93 -18.51
N THR A 134 4.28 -10.42 -18.82
CA THR A 134 4.14 -9.06 -19.38
C THR A 134 3.75 -8.04 -18.32
N ILE A 135 3.26 -8.51 -17.17
CA ILE A 135 2.77 -7.66 -16.08
C ILE A 135 3.39 -8.11 -14.75
N ILE A 136 3.84 -7.14 -13.96
CA ILE A 136 4.18 -7.32 -12.54
C ILE A 136 3.47 -6.26 -11.69
N CYS A 137 3.15 -6.64 -10.45
CA CYS A 137 2.61 -5.72 -9.44
C CYS A 137 3.44 -5.83 -8.17
N GLY A 138 3.83 -4.70 -7.58
CA GLY A 138 4.63 -4.69 -6.36
C GLY A 138 4.66 -3.35 -5.66
N THR A 139 5.31 -3.29 -4.50
CA THR A 139 5.68 -2.00 -3.93
C THR A 139 6.88 -1.44 -4.70
N PRO A 140 7.08 -0.11 -4.76
CA PRO A 140 8.28 0.49 -5.35
C PRO A 140 9.58 -0.13 -4.83
N THR A 141 9.65 -0.44 -3.54
CA THR A 141 10.80 -1.09 -2.90
C THR A 141 11.13 -2.44 -3.54
N PHE A 142 10.14 -3.31 -3.74
CA PHE A 142 10.37 -4.62 -4.38
C PHE A 142 10.73 -4.49 -5.85
N VAL A 143 10.06 -3.61 -6.59
CA VAL A 143 10.35 -3.36 -8.01
C VAL A 143 11.77 -2.80 -8.19
N SER A 144 12.20 -1.85 -7.36
CA SER A 144 13.57 -1.33 -7.35
C SER A 144 14.60 -2.42 -7.07
N GLY A 145 14.30 -3.33 -6.12
CA GLY A 145 15.14 -4.48 -5.83
C GLY A 145 15.31 -5.39 -7.05
N ILE A 146 14.22 -5.70 -7.76
CA ILE A 146 14.24 -6.49 -9.00
C ILE A 146 15.10 -5.78 -10.07
N PHE A 147 14.91 -4.47 -10.27
CA PHE A 147 15.66 -3.70 -11.28
C PHE A 147 17.17 -3.65 -11.00
N ARG A 148 17.57 -3.59 -9.73
CA ARG A 148 18.99 -3.65 -9.33
C ARG A 148 19.60 -5.04 -9.52
N ALA A 149 18.81 -6.09 -9.31
CA ALA A 149 19.28 -7.47 -9.37
C ALA A 149 19.29 -8.06 -10.80
N ALA A 150 18.50 -7.48 -11.70
CA ALA A 150 18.30 -7.99 -13.06
C ALA A 150 19.24 -7.36 -14.07
N SER A 151 19.69 -8.17 -15.03
CA SER A 151 20.21 -7.66 -16.31
C SER A 151 19.06 -7.20 -17.22
N ASP A 152 19.36 -6.33 -18.19
CA ASP A 152 18.31 -5.73 -19.04
C ASP A 152 17.51 -6.75 -19.83
N ASP A 153 18.18 -7.81 -20.32
CA ASP A 153 17.57 -8.89 -21.07
C ASP A 153 16.56 -9.71 -20.27
N GLN A 154 16.72 -9.79 -18.95
CA GLN A 154 15.84 -10.57 -18.09
C GLN A 154 14.43 -9.96 -17.95
N LEU A 155 14.29 -8.65 -18.11
CA LEU A 155 13.02 -7.93 -17.88
C LEU A 155 12.35 -7.44 -19.18
N GLN A 156 12.90 -7.76 -20.35
CA GLN A 156 12.38 -7.30 -21.65
C GLN A 156 10.95 -7.73 -21.99
N SER A 157 10.44 -8.76 -21.32
CA SER A 157 9.05 -9.20 -21.52
C SER A 157 8.03 -8.28 -20.86
N LEU A 158 8.47 -7.45 -19.88
CA LEU A 158 7.57 -6.58 -19.13
C LEU A 158 7.09 -5.42 -20.01
N ARG A 159 5.79 -5.26 -20.14
CA ARG A 159 5.15 -4.10 -20.76
C ARG A 159 4.50 -3.17 -19.76
N LEU A 160 4.04 -3.73 -18.61
CA LEU A 160 3.31 -3.01 -17.58
C LEU A 160 3.79 -3.38 -16.18
N ILE A 161 4.09 -2.38 -15.39
CA ILE A 161 4.49 -2.50 -14.01
C ILE A 161 3.53 -1.65 -13.18
N MET A 162 2.87 -2.24 -12.19
CA MET A 162 1.97 -1.51 -11.30
C MET A 162 2.58 -1.42 -9.91
N THR A 163 2.69 -0.19 -9.39
CA THR A 163 3.20 0.06 -8.04
C THR A 163 2.14 0.68 -7.17
N ALA A 164 2.11 0.28 -5.90
CA ALA A 164 1.23 0.86 -4.89
C ALA A 164 1.78 0.64 -3.47
N GLY A 165 1.20 1.35 -2.50
CA GLY A 165 1.49 1.16 -1.08
C GLY A 165 2.62 2.03 -0.54
N GLU A 166 3.47 2.57 -1.40
CA GLU A 166 4.54 3.51 -1.12
C GLU A 166 4.59 4.54 -2.26
N LYS A 167 5.20 5.71 -2.03
CA LYS A 167 5.42 6.69 -3.09
C LYS A 167 6.45 6.14 -4.09
N THR A 168 6.11 6.12 -5.36
CA THR A 168 7.01 5.67 -6.43
C THR A 168 8.04 6.76 -6.74
N PRO A 169 9.36 6.46 -6.65
CA PRO A 169 10.39 7.38 -7.11
C PRO A 169 10.29 7.64 -8.62
N GLU A 170 10.46 8.88 -9.03
CA GLU A 170 10.43 9.25 -10.47
C GLU A 170 11.50 8.51 -11.28
N GLU A 171 12.69 8.33 -10.71
CA GLU A 171 13.78 7.54 -11.30
C GLU A 171 13.37 6.10 -11.61
N LEU A 172 12.49 5.49 -10.80
CA LEU A 172 12.00 4.14 -11.05
C LEU A 172 11.10 4.10 -12.29
N ILE A 173 10.25 5.12 -12.48
CA ILE A 173 9.38 5.28 -13.64
C ILE A 173 10.23 5.46 -14.91
N GLU A 174 11.21 6.36 -14.87
CA GLU A 174 12.13 6.60 -15.98
C GLU A 174 12.97 5.35 -16.31
N THR A 175 13.42 4.63 -15.29
CA THR A 175 14.20 3.41 -15.47
C THR A 175 13.38 2.31 -16.13
N ALA A 176 12.09 2.13 -15.73
CA ALA A 176 11.19 1.17 -16.37
C ALA A 176 11.04 1.46 -17.88
N ALA A 177 10.80 2.73 -18.23
CA ALA A 177 10.66 3.14 -19.63
C ALA A 177 11.97 3.00 -20.41
N ARG A 178 13.09 3.51 -19.89
CA ARG A 178 14.38 3.58 -20.59
C ARG A 178 15.03 2.20 -20.77
N ARG A 179 15.06 1.35 -19.71
CA ARG A 179 15.76 0.06 -19.77
C ARG A 179 14.92 -1.05 -20.39
N PHE A 180 13.61 -1.04 -20.18
CA PHE A 180 12.74 -2.18 -20.51
C PHE A 180 11.63 -1.83 -21.48
N GLY A 181 11.40 -0.55 -21.80
CA GLY A 181 10.25 -0.11 -22.59
C GLY A 181 8.91 -0.32 -21.88
N ALA A 182 8.94 -0.62 -20.59
CA ALA A 182 7.76 -0.90 -19.78
C ALA A 182 7.10 0.38 -19.25
N LYS A 183 5.77 0.42 -19.22
CA LYS A 183 5.02 1.49 -18.55
C LYS A 183 4.90 1.16 -17.07
N LEU A 184 5.29 2.09 -16.20
CA LEU A 184 5.05 1.98 -14.78
C LEU A 184 3.85 2.86 -14.41
N LEU A 185 2.84 2.26 -13.78
CA LEU A 185 1.63 2.92 -13.32
C LEU A 185 1.61 2.89 -11.79
N GLU A 186 1.39 4.05 -11.20
CA GLU A 186 1.18 4.17 -9.77
C GLU A 186 -0.31 4.10 -9.43
N GLY A 187 -0.63 3.44 -8.31
CA GLY A 187 -1.97 3.39 -7.77
C GLY A 187 -2.00 3.60 -6.26
N TYR A 188 -3.17 3.96 -5.76
CA TYR A 188 -3.43 4.11 -4.33
C TYR A 188 -4.58 3.22 -3.89
N GLY A 189 -4.42 2.67 -2.71
CA GLY A 189 -5.45 1.84 -2.11
C GLY A 189 -5.10 1.40 -0.69
N ILE A 190 -6.13 0.95 0.00
CA ILE A 190 -6.08 0.51 1.40
C ILE A 190 -6.92 -0.75 1.57
N THR A 191 -6.63 -1.54 2.57
CA THR A 191 -7.30 -2.84 2.79
C THR A 191 -8.82 -2.70 2.88
N GLU A 192 -9.30 -1.66 3.54
CA GLU A 192 -10.72 -1.33 3.73
C GLU A 192 -11.47 -1.02 2.42
N CYS A 193 -10.73 -0.81 1.33
CA CYS A 193 -11.27 -0.53 -0.01
C CYS A 193 -10.95 -1.60 -1.06
N SER A 194 -10.50 -2.80 -0.68
CA SER A 194 -10.43 -4.05 -1.46
C SER A 194 -9.37 -4.22 -2.56
N PRO A 195 -8.22 -3.60 -2.69
CA PRO A 195 -7.73 -2.41 -2.02
C PRO A 195 -7.80 -1.12 -2.84
N VAL A 196 -7.93 -1.19 -4.21
CA VAL A 196 -7.66 -0.10 -5.14
C VAL A 196 -8.74 0.97 -5.06
N LEU A 197 -8.31 2.21 -4.88
CA LEU A 197 -9.14 3.42 -4.98
C LEU A 197 -8.85 4.19 -6.25
N THR A 198 -7.55 4.36 -6.57
CA THR A 198 -7.12 5.06 -7.78
C THR A 198 -6.03 4.27 -8.51
N LEU A 199 -5.92 4.49 -9.81
CA LEU A 199 -4.89 3.89 -10.63
C LEU A 199 -4.58 4.78 -11.83
N CYS A 200 -3.31 5.07 -12.08
CA CYS A 200 -2.87 5.76 -13.30
C CYS A 200 -3.26 4.96 -14.53
N ARG A 201 -3.63 5.68 -15.59
CA ARG A 201 -4.04 5.07 -16.87
C ARG A 201 -2.85 4.88 -17.80
N PRO A 202 -2.73 3.76 -18.50
CA PRO A 202 -1.59 3.51 -19.40
C PRO A 202 -1.60 4.39 -20.67
N ASP A 203 -2.74 4.98 -21.01
CA ASP A 203 -2.96 5.82 -22.20
C ASP A 203 -2.81 7.34 -21.93
N ARG A 204 -2.51 7.74 -20.69
CA ARG A 204 -2.36 9.14 -20.29
C ARG A 204 -1.05 9.39 -19.56
N GLN A 205 -0.63 10.65 -19.53
CA GLN A 205 0.47 11.07 -18.66
C GLN A 205 0.04 10.88 -17.20
N ALA A 206 0.87 10.18 -16.43
CA ALA A 206 0.59 9.95 -15.02
C ALA A 206 0.78 11.24 -14.20
N VAL A 207 -0.21 11.55 -13.37
CA VAL A 207 -0.13 12.59 -12.36
C VAL A 207 -0.52 11.97 -11.03
N GLY A 208 0.33 12.05 -10.04
CA GLY A 208 0.10 11.41 -8.73
C GLY A 208 -0.20 9.91 -8.85
N VAL A 209 -1.21 9.45 -8.13
CA VAL A 209 -1.66 8.04 -8.12
C VAL A 209 -2.88 7.79 -9.02
N GLY A 210 -3.17 8.73 -9.92
CA GLY A 210 -4.23 8.63 -10.92
C GLY A 210 -5.64 8.93 -10.41
N PRO A 211 -6.63 8.88 -11.32
CA PRO A 211 -8.04 9.08 -10.98
C PRO A 211 -8.64 7.87 -10.27
N ALA A 212 -9.78 8.07 -9.63
CA ALA A 212 -10.58 6.99 -9.04
C ALA A 212 -10.93 5.93 -10.08
N ILE A 213 -10.89 4.65 -9.65
CA ILE A 213 -11.39 3.55 -10.48
C ILE A 213 -12.92 3.63 -10.62
N LYS A 214 -13.48 2.90 -11.58
CA LYS A 214 -14.92 2.90 -11.84
C LYS A 214 -15.73 2.63 -10.57
N ASP A 215 -16.84 3.36 -10.41
CA ASP A 215 -17.81 3.27 -9.32
C ASP A 215 -17.25 3.67 -7.93
N VAL A 216 -16.05 4.25 -7.87
CA VAL A 216 -15.44 4.83 -6.67
C VAL A 216 -15.55 6.35 -6.72
N GLU A 217 -16.04 6.93 -5.64
CA GLU A 217 -16.09 8.37 -5.42
C GLU A 217 -15.08 8.76 -4.34
N LEU A 218 -14.24 9.73 -4.63
CA LEU A 218 -13.35 10.35 -3.66
C LEU A 218 -13.83 11.78 -3.37
N ARG A 219 -13.77 12.16 -2.09
CA ARG A 219 -14.09 13.50 -1.63
C ARG A 219 -12.97 14.03 -0.77
N MET A 220 -12.56 15.27 -1.02
CA MET A 220 -11.53 15.96 -0.24
C MET A 220 -12.19 16.90 0.73
N VAL A 221 -11.98 16.71 2.04
CA VAL A 221 -12.65 17.50 3.07
C VAL A 221 -11.66 18.03 4.11
N HIS A 222 -12.09 19.08 4.83
CA HIS A 222 -11.34 19.55 5.99
C HIS A 222 -11.34 18.46 7.10
N PRO A 223 -10.19 18.14 7.73
CA PRO A 223 -10.08 17.00 8.63
C PRO A 223 -10.93 17.10 9.93
N GLU A 224 -11.27 18.32 10.36
CA GLU A 224 -12.02 18.55 11.61
C GLU A 224 -13.49 18.82 11.35
N THR A 225 -13.85 19.59 10.29
CA THR A 225 -15.24 20.00 10.01
C THR A 225 -15.93 19.10 9.00
N TYR A 226 -15.21 18.32 8.22
CA TYR A 226 -15.68 17.52 7.08
C TYR A 226 -16.35 18.35 5.98
N GLU A 227 -16.13 19.67 5.95
CA GLU A 227 -16.52 20.53 4.84
C GLU A 227 -15.63 20.30 3.64
N ASP A 228 -16.20 20.38 2.43
CA ASP A 228 -15.41 20.23 1.19
C ASP A 228 -14.32 21.29 1.10
N VAL A 229 -13.12 20.87 0.72
CA VAL A 229 -12.06 21.81 0.34
C VAL A 229 -12.17 22.18 -1.14
N VAL A 230 -11.65 23.34 -1.48
CA VAL A 230 -11.60 23.79 -2.88
C VAL A 230 -10.68 22.85 -3.67
N ARG A 231 -11.07 22.51 -4.91
CA ARG A 231 -10.24 21.69 -5.81
C ARG A 231 -8.82 22.27 -5.91
N GLY A 232 -7.82 21.41 -5.92
CA GLY A 232 -6.42 21.80 -5.87
C GLY A 232 -5.88 22.09 -4.46
N GLN A 233 -6.73 22.12 -3.45
CA GLN A 233 -6.32 22.22 -2.05
C GLN A 233 -6.21 20.83 -1.39
N GLN A 234 -5.33 20.74 -0.41
CA GLN A 234 -5.17 19.53 0.40
C GLN A 234 -6.37 19.31 1.31
N GLY A 235 -6.90 18.08 1.31
CA GLY A 235 -7.95 17.64 2.20
C GLY A 235 -7.74 16.21 2.69
N LEU A 236 -8.54 15.82 3.68
CA LEU A 236 -8.69 14.44 4.12
C LEU A 236 -9.46 13.67 3.06
N ILE A 237 -8.92 12.53 2.65
CA ILE A 237 -9.51 11.68 1.62
C ILE A 237 -10.65 10.87 2.24
N LEU A 238 -11.84 11.06 1.73
CA LEU A 238 -12.99 10.21 1.98
C LEU A 238 -13.25 9.32 0.76
N ALA A 239 -13.62 8.06 0.99
CA ALA A 239 -13.89 7.11 -0.08
C ALA A 239 -15.29 6.50 0.07
N CYS A 240 -16.03 6.47 -1.04
CA CYS A 240 -17.34 5.81 -1.16
C CYS A 240 -17.36 4.97 -2.43
N GLY A 241 -17.92 3.77 -2.34
CA GLY A 241 -18.03 2.88 -3.49
C GLY A 241 -18.39 1.45 -3.07
N PRO A 242 -18.79 0.61 -4.04
CA PRO A 242 -19.14 -0.78 -3.77
C PRO A 242 -17.93 -1.63 -3.34
N ASN A 243 -16.71 -1.14 -3.53
CA ASN A 243 -15.46 -1.76 -3.10
C ASN A 243 -15.09 -1.44 -1.64
N VAL A 244 -15.81 -0.51 -0.99
CA VAL A 244 -15.58 -0.11 0.40
C VAL A 244 -16.23 -1.10 1.34
N PHE A 245 -15.50 -1.56 2.37
CA PHE A 245 -15.98 -2.53 3.37
C PHE A 245 -17.15 -2.00 4.22
N GLY A 246 -17.83 -2.90 4.92
CA GLY A 246 -18.96 -2.53 5.78
C GLY A 246 -18.59 -2.02 7.17
N GLY A 247 -17.34 -2.22 7.62
CA GLY A 247 -16.82 -1.88 8.93
C GLY A 247 -15.92 -2.97 9.49
N TYR A 248 -15.17 -2.67 10.55
CA TYR A 248 -14.26 -3.63 11.19
C TYR A 248 -15.00 -4.70 12.00
N LEU A 249 -14.38 -5.86 12.23
CA LEU A 249 -14.99 -6.96 12.99
C LEU A 249 -15.28 -6.62 14.45
N ASP A 250 -14.44 -5.82 15.07
CA ASP A 250 -14.52 -5.47 16.48
C ASP A 250 -15.59 -4.43 16.82
N ARG A 251 -16.35 -3.98 15.80
CA ARG A 251 -17.42 -2.96 15.91
C ARG A 251 -17.00 -1.65 16.60
N THR A 252 -15.71 -1.45 16.90
CA THR A 252 -15.18 -0.21 17.53
C THR A 252 -15.08 0.96 16.54
N SER A 253 -15.71 0.85 15.38
CA SER A 253 -15.41 1.66 14.19
C SER A 253 -16.57 2.52 13.70
N GLU A 254 -17.49 2.95 14.59
CA GLU A 254 -18.48 3.98 14.21
C GLU A 254 -17.77 5.25 13.71
N ASP A 255 -16.60 5.58 14.28
CA ASP A 255 -15.76 6.71 13.89
C ASP A 255 -15.00 6.54 12.54
N ALA A 256 -15.05 5.34 11.94
CA ALA A 256 -14.38 5.10 10.67
C ALA A 256 -15.14 5.63 9.45
N PHE A 257 -16.37 6.06 9.65
CA PHE A 257 -17.24 6.54 8.57
C PHE A 257 -17.90 7.87 8.93
N VAL A 258 -18.16 8.66 7.90
CA VAL A 258 -18.95 9.88 7.98
C VAL A 258 -20.08 9.82 6.95
N VAL A 259 -21.22 10.41 7.27
CA VAL A 259 -22.36 10.54 6.35
C VAL A 259 -22.44 11.97 5.87
N LEU A 260 -22.22 12.16 4.59
CA LEU A 260 -22.33 13.45 3.91
C LEU A 260 -23.30 13.30 2.73
N ASP A 261 -24.23 14.23 2.56
CA ASP A 261 -25.22 14.23 1.49
C ASP A 261 -25.96 12.89 1.33
N LYS A 262 -26.32 12.25 2.45
CA LYS A 262 -26.98 10.92 2.51
C LYS A 262 -26.12 9.75 1.99
N ARG A 263 -24.81 9.95 1.77
CA ARG A 263 -23.86 8.91 1.42
C ARG A 263 -22.91 8.64 2.55
N ARG A 264 -22.54 7.36 2.72
CA ARG A 264 -21.60 6.91 3.74
C ARG A 264 -20.20 6.81 3.15
N TYR A 265 -19.29 7.62 3.66
CA TYR A 265 -17.89 7.65 3.26
C TYR A 265 -17.00 7.04 4.31
N TYR A 266 -16.05 6.23 3.89
CA TYR A 266 -14.96 5.77 4.74
C TYR A 266 -13.91 6.87 4.88
N VAL A 267 -13.49 7.12 6.12
CA VAL A 267 -12.44 8.08 6.46
C VAL A 267 -11.09 7.39 6.35
N THR A 268 -10.35 7.62 5.26
CA THR A 268 -9.12 6.87 4.98
C THR A 268 -7.98 7.17 5.95
N GLY A 269 -8.00 8.37 6.55
CA GLY A 269 -6.90 8.91 7.36
C GLY A 269 -5.72 9.39 6.52
N ASP A 270 -5.81 9.32 5.20
CA ASP A 270 -4.79 9.84 4.27
C ASP A 270 -5.20 11.24 3.80
N LEU A 271 -4.22 12.09 3.53
CA LEU A 271 -4.39 13.44 2.99
C LEU A 271 -3.96 13.47 1.52
N GLY A 272 -4.66 14.24 0.71
CA GLY A 272 -4.37 14.36 -0.71
C GLY A 272 -4.96 15.61 -1.35
N ILE A 273 -4.65 15.76 -2.62
CA ILE A 273 -5.13 16.84 -3.49
C ILE A 273 -5.73 16.18 -4.73
N LEU A 274 -6.92 16.57 -5.12
CA LEU A 274 -7.46 16.28 -6.46
C LEU A 274 -7.09 17.42 -7.40
N ASP A 275 -6.39 17.08 -8.49
CA ASP A 275 -6.05 18.05 -9.52
C ASP A 275 -7.24 18.32 -10.48
N GLU A 276 -7.01 19.17 -11.48
CA GLU A 276 -8.03 19.54 -12.48
C GLU A 276 -8.47 18.35 -13.37
N SER A 277 -7.69 17.28 -13.42
CA SER A 277 -7.96 16.06 -14.20
C SER A 277 -8.57 14.92 -13.36
N ASP A 278 -9.00 15.20 -12.13
CA ASP A 278 -9.44 14.23 -11.13
C ASP A 278 -8.37 13.22 -10.69
N SER A 279 -7.09 13.49 -10.96
CA SER A 279 -5.99 12.67 -10.46
C SER A 279 -5.69 13.01 -9.01
N LEU A 280 -5.52 11.96 -8.20
CA LEU A 280 -5.20 12.09 -6.78
C LEU A 280 -3.69 12.18 -6.57
N ILE A 281 -3.27 13.17 -5.80
CA ILE A 281 -1.90 13.33 -5.33
C ILE A 281 -1.89 13.11 -3.82
N ILE A 282 -1.28 12.04 -3.35
CA ILE A 282 -1.16 11.75 -1.91
C ILE A 282 -0.11 12.68 -1.30
N THR A 283 -0.49 13.39 -0.23
CA THR A 283 0.40 14.32 0.47
C THR A 283 0.86 13.81 1.83
N GLY A 284 0.18 12.79 2.40
CA GLY A 284 0.59 12.14 3.63
C GLY A 284 -0.54 11.44 4.37
N ARG A 285 -0.28 11.11 5.64
CA ARG A 285 -1.28 10.56 6.57
C ARG A 285 -1.59 11.55 7.67
N LEU A 286 -2.87 11.70 8.02
CA LEU A 286 -3.30 12.63 9.06
C LEU A 286 -2.56 12.41 10.39
N LYS A 287 -2.38 11.16 10.80
CA LYS A 287 -1.63 10.79 12.01
C LYS A 287 -0.13 11.03 11.93
N ARG A 288 0.40 11.25 10.73
CA ARG A 288 1.80 11.60 10.48
C ARG A 288 2.00 13.11 10.35
N PHE A 289 1.02 13.91 10.79
CA PHE A 289 1.13 15.34 10.96
C PHE A 289 1.17 15.67 12.45
N VAL A 290 2.05 16.59 12.81
CA VAL A 290 2.23 17.06 14.17
C VAL A 290 1.76 18.51 14.24
N LYS A 291 0.82 18.83 15.14
CA LYS A 291 0.33 20.20 15.33
C LYS A 291 1.29 20.96 16.25
N ILE A 292 2.00 21.94 15.71
CA ILE A 292 2.94 22.77 16.47
C ILE A 292 2.63 24.25 16.23
N GLY A 293 2.27 24.97 17.29
CA GLY A 293 1.99 26.40 17.20
C GLY A 293 0.82 26.75 16.27
N GLY A 294 -0.13 25.83 16.06
CA GLY A 294 -1.25 25.98 15.15
C GLY A 294 -1.00 25.50 13.72
N GLU A 295 0.26 25.21 13.35
CA GLU A 295 0.62 24.65 12.05
C GLU A 295 0.60 23.13 12.05
N MET A 296 0.15 22.53 10.95
CA MET A 296 0.18 21.07 10.70
C MET A 296 1.49 20.70 9.97
N ILE A 297 2.44 20.13 10.70
CA ILE A 297 3.77 19.75 10.20
C ILE A 297 3.76 18.33 9.68
N SER A 298 4.09 18.14 8.41
CA SER A 298 4.13 16.84 7.74
C SER A 298 5.47 16.13 8.00
N LEU A 299 5.47 15.06 8.80
CA LEU A 299 6.64 14.21 8.97
C LEU A 299 7.10 13.56 7.66
N PRO A 300 6.20 13.05 6.77
CA PRO A 300 6.60 12.54 5.46
C PRO A 300 7.31 13.56 4.56
N ALA A 301 6.88 14.83 4.59
CA ALA A 301 7.55 15.89 3.84
C ALA A 301 8.98 16.14 4.39
N MET A 302 9.13 16.18 5.71
CA MET A 302 10.45 16.25 6.36
C MET A 302 11.34 15.06 5.99
N GLU A 303 10.81 13.84 6.04
CA GLU A 303 11.54 12.61 5.65
C GLU A 303 12.04 12.68 4.21
N THR A 304 11.22 13.20 3.30
CA THR A 304 11.61 13.36 1.89
C THR A 304 12.79 14.32 1.75
N VAL A 305 12.74 15.48 2.40
CA VAL A 305 13.85 16.44 2.39
C VAL A 305 15.11 15.83 2.99
N ILE A 306 15.01 15.19 4.14
CA ILE A 306 16.16 14.57 4.83
C ILE A 306 16.78 13.49 3.93
N ARG A 307 15.98 12.58 3.40
CA ARG A 307 16.44 11.47 2.53
C ARG A 307 17.20 11.97 1.31
N ASN A 308 16.72 13.04 0.67
CA ASN A 308 17.33 13.60 -0.54
C ASN A 308 18.68 14.30 -0.26
N ASN A 309 18.95 14.65 1.00
CA ASN A 309 20.17 15.36 1.39
C ASN A 309 21.15 14.50 2.22
N LEU A 310 20.76 13.29 2.63
CA LEU A 310 21.67 12.37 3.29
C LEU A 310 22.70 11.82 2.27
N PRO A 311 23.98 11.64 2.67
CA PRO A 311 25.00 11.12 1.77
C PRO A 311 24.68 9.69 1.34
N GLN A 312 24.73 9.43 0.02
CA GLN A 312 24.40 8.13 -0.58
C GLN A 312 25.62 7.24 -0.85
N ASN A 313 26.82 7.66 -0.43
CA ASN A 313 28.08 7.09 -0.93
C ASN A 313 28.61 5.87 -0.18
N GLU A 314 28.05 5.43 0.92
CA GLU A 314 28.58 4.32 1.75
C GLU A 314 27.51 3.32 2.23
N GLY A 315 26.50 3.04 1.44
CA GLY A 315 25.37 2.15 1.77
C GLY A 315 24.04 2.89 1.81
N GLU A 316 22.96 2.15 1.65
CA GLU A 316 21.60 2.72 1.67
C GLU A 316 21.26 3.17 3.10
N ILE A 317 21.34 4.48 3.37
CA ILE A 317 20.88 5.04 4.64
C ILE A 317 19.35 5.04 4.63
N THR A 318 18.77 4.26 5.52
CA THR A 318 17.34 4.34 5.78
C THR A 318 17.07 5.35 6.88
N SER A 319 16.04 6.16 6.70
CA SER A 319 15.66 7.20 7.67
C SER A 319 14.16 7.22 7.89
N ALA A 320 13.73 7.47 9.12
CA ALA A 320 12.33 7.58 9.49
C ALA A 320 12.14 8.57 10.64
N LEU A 321 11.08 9.36 10.60
CA LEU A 321 10.72 10.30 11.67
C LEU A 321 9.56 9.74 12.49
N THR A 322 9.61 9.91 13.79
CA THR A 322 8.46 9.79 14.67
C THR A 322 8.44 10.91 15.69
N TYR A 323 7.37 11.00 16.47
CA TYR A 323 7.25 11.98 17.52
C TYR A 323 6.55 11.43 18.75
N ILE A 324 6.76 12.09 19.86
CA ILE A 324 5.98 11.92 21.09
C ILE A 324 5.52 13.29 21.59
N GLU A 325 4.33 13.31 22.19
CA GLU A 325 3.87 14.48 22.93
C GLU A 325 4.74 14.67 24.18
N ASP A 326 5.15 15.92 24.44
CA ASP A 326 5.93 16.31 25.61
C ASP A 326 5.07 17.24 26.45
N PRO A 327 4.50 16.78 27.59
CA PRO A 327 3.55 17.55 28.37
C PRO A 327 4.12 18.93 28.77
N GLY A 328 3.45 20.00 28.34
CA GLY A 328 3.85 21.38 28.62
C GLY A 328 4.97 21.94 27.71
N GLN A 329 5.42 21.16 26.74
CA GLN A 329 6.40 21.58 25.74
C GLN A 329 5.90 21.30 24.33
N ARG A 330 6.73 21.65 23.32
CA ARG A 330 6.47 21.27 21.93
C ARG A 330 6.73 19.76 21.73
N PRO A 331 5.97 19.08 20.88
CA PRO A 331 6.19 17.67 20.55
C PRO A 331 7.67 17.40 20.20
N LEU A 332 8.20 16.29 20.69
CA LEU A 332 9.56 15.85 20.39
C LEU A 332 9.59 15.07 19.08
N ILE A 333 10.02 15.69 18.00
CA ILE A 333 10.25 15.02 16.72
C ILE A 333 11.65 14.39 16.73
N CYS A 334 11.73 13.09 16.48
CA CYS A 334 12.96 12.31 16.45
C CYS A 334 13.19 11.69 15.07
N LEU A 335 14.40 11.85 14.54
CA LEU A 335 14.88 11.14 13.36
C LEU A 335 15.59 9.86 13.80
N PHE A 336 15.17 8.74 13.25
CA PHE A 336 15.90 7.48 13.30
C PHE A 336 16.65 7.27 11.99
N THR A 337 17.91 6.85 12.09
CA THR A 337 18.73 6.48 10.92
C THR A 337 19.32 5.10 11.14
N ALA A 338 19.43 4.31 10.06
CA ALA A 338 20.11 3.03 10.05
C ALA A 338 20.96 2.90 8.77
N GLY A 339 22.15 2.30 8.91
CA GLY A 339 23.14 2.26 7.83
C GLY A 339 23.86 3.62 7.63
N GLY A 340 25.05 3.57 7.03
CA GLY A 340 25.85 4.76 6.71
C GLY A 340 26.35 5.58 7.90
N PRO A 341 26.93 6.76 7.64
CA PRO A 341 27.48 7.62 8.69
C PRO A 341 26.37 8.25 9.55
N CYS A 342 26.66 8.42 10.83
CA CYS A 342 25.78 9.16 11.74
C CYS A 342 25.63 10.61 11.30
N THR A 343 24.42 11.14 11.40
CA THR A 343 24.12 12.56 11.21
C THR A 343 23.70 13.16 12.56
N ASP A 344 23.85 14.48 12.68
CA ASP A 344 23.46 15.20 13.88
C ASP A 344 22.22 16.09 13.65
N VAL A 345 21.68 16.60 14.76
CA VAL A 345 20.46 17.44 14.77
C VAL A 345 20.66 18.74 13.97
N GLU A 346 21.86 19.35 14.03
CA GLU A 346 22.13 20.61 13.38
C GLU A 346 22.17 20.47 11.87
N THR A 347 22.88 19.47 11.38
CA THR A 347 22.93 19.08 9.95
C THR A 347 21.54 18.84 9.39
N VAL A 348 20.74 17.99 10.07
CA VAL A 348 19.38 17.66 9.63
C VAL A 348 18.49 18.90 9.59
N ASN A 349 18.53 19.73 10.63
CA ASN A 349 17.78 20.98 10.64
C ASN A 349 18.28 21.99 9.60
N GLY A 350 19.54 21.92 9.20
CA GLY A 350 20.09 22.65 8.07
C GLY A 350 19.40 22.27 6.75
N PHE A 351 19.23 20.97 6.48
CA PHE A 351 18.51 20.49 5.30
C PHE A 351 17.07 21.01 5.24
N LEU A 352 16.35 20.93 6.38
CA LEU A 352 14.96 21.39 6.46
C LEU A 352 14.83 22.89 6.22
N ARG A 353 15.72 23.71 6.79
CA ARG A 353 15.75 25.17 6.55
C ARG A 353 16.05 25.50 5.09
N ASN A 354 17.06 24.85 4.50
CA ASN A 354 17.45 25.10 3.10
C ASN A 354 16.34 24.71 2.10
N ALA A 355 15.49 23.77 2.46
CA ALA A 355 14.30 23.39 1.70
C ALA A 355 13.12 24.37 1.90
N GLY A 356 13.27 25.44 2.68
CA GLY A 356 12.23 26.44 2.92
C GLY A 356 11.09 25.99 3.85
N LEU A 357 11.29 24.94 4.63
CA LEU A 357 10.30 24.51 5.60
C LEU A 357 10.21 25.50 6.79
N SER A 358 9.01 25.56 7.40
CA SER A 358 8.72 26.42 8.54
C SER A 358 9.75 26.26 9.66
N ASN A 359 10.09 27.35 10.35
CA ASN A 359 10.96 27.32 11.52
C ASN A 359 10.43 26.46 12.69
N LEU A 360 9.17 26.08 12.65
CA LEU A 360 8.56 25.13 13.59
C LEU A 360 8.91 23.67 13.25
N THR A 361 9.35 23.42 12.01
CA THR A 361 9.69 22.11 11.48
C THR A 361 11.11 21.73 11.90
N ARG A 362 11.27 21.28 13.14
CA ARG A 362 12.59 20.95 13.71
C ARG A 362 12.64 19.54 14.27
N VAL A 363 13.67 18.79 13.87
CA VAL A 363 14.10 17.58 14.55
C VAL A 363 14.78 17.97 15.85
N ARG A 364 14.37 17.37 16.98
CA ARG A 364 14.94 17.65 18.30
C ARG A 364 15.89 16.55 18.77
N LYS A 365 15.80 15.36 18.18
CA LYS A 365 16.66 14.23 18.51
C LYS A 365 16.98 13.42 17.25
N VAL A 366 18.21 12.93 17.14
CA VAL A 366 18.60 11.92 16.14
C VAL A 366 19.03 10.68 16.89
N MET A 367 18.54 9.52 16.47
CA MET A 367 18.90 8.22 17.03
C MET A 367 19.38 7.31 15.90
N HIS A 368 20.60 6.82 16.05
CA HIS A 368 21.13 5.81 15.15
C HIS A 368 20.81 4.42 15.70
N ILE A 369 20.25 3.55 14.84
CA ILE A 369 19.90 2.16 15.16
C ILE A 369 20.59 1.22 14.19
N ASN A 370 20.82 -0.02 14.61
CA ASN A 370 21.54 -0.98 13.77
C ASN A 370 20.73 -1.34 12.50
N GLU A 371 19.43 -1.48 12.61
CA GLU A 371 18.53 -1.86 11.54
C GLU A 371 17.19 -1.17 11.71
N MET A 372 16.61 -0.67 10.60
CA MET A 372 15.29 -0.04 10.61
C MET A 372 14.21 -1.11 10.83
N PRO A 373 13.36 -0.99 11.86
CA PRO A 373 12.31 -1.96 12.10
C PRO A 373 11.29 -1.93 10.96
N LEU A 374 11.00 -3.11 10.39
CA LEU A 374 10.10 -3.28 9.27
C LEU A 374 8.90 -4.17 9.65
N LEU A 375 7.76 -3.86 9.08
CA LEU A 375 6.59 -4.76 9.07
C LEU A 375 6.83 -5.92 8.10
N GLY A 376 6.05 -7.00 8.22
CA GLY A 376 6.09 -8.12 7.27
C GLY A 376 5.80 -7.74 5.79
N THR A 377 5.36 -6.51 5.54
CA THR A 377 5.16 -5.90 4.22
C THR A 377 6.41 -5.23 3.66
N GLY A 378 7.49 -5.12 4.43
CA GLY A 378 8.68 -4.32 4.08
C GLY A 378 8.58 -2.83 4.42
N LYS A 379 7.42 -2.35 4.92
CA LYS A 379 7.24 -0.95 5.33
C LYS A 379 7.84 -0.70 6.71
N THR A 380 8.33 0.54 6.94
CA THR A 380 8.83 0.97 8.26
C THR A 380 7.78 0.79 9.36
N ASN A 381 8.20 0.19 10.48
CA ASN A 381 7.39 0.00 11.68
C ASN A 381 7.49 1.23 12.60
N TYR A 382 6.72 2.26 12.31
CA TYR A 382 6.72 3.52 13.08
C TYR A 382 6.27 3.35 14.54
N ARG A 383 5.47 2.34 14.84
CA ARG A 383 5.06 2.03 16.21
C ARG A 383 6.26 1.64 17.05
N GLU A 384 7.08 0.74 16.55
CA GLU A 384 8.30 0.29 17.23
C GLU A 384 9.29 1.44 17.42
N LEU A 385 9.46 2.30 16.41
CA LEU A 385 10.27 3.52 16.53
C LEU A 385 9.72 4.47 17.61
N THR A 386 8.40 4.63 17.69
CA THR A 386 7.77 5.46 18.71
C THR A 386 7.95 4.86 20.11
N ASP A 387 7.85 3.54 20.26
CA ASP A 387 8.08 2.83 21.52
C ASP A 387 9.56 2.92 21.93
N LEU A 388 10.51 2.80 20.99
CA LEU A 388 11.94 3.05 21.23
C LEU A 388 12.19 4.50 21.71
N LEU A 389 11.54 5.48 21.08
CA LEU A 389 11.65 6.88 21.48
C LEU A 389 11.10 7.10 22.90
N LYS A 390 9.92 6.57 23.22
CA LYS A 390 9.33 6.65 24.56
C LYS A 390 10.23 6.04 25.64
N ASN A 391 10.81 4.88 25.36
CA ASN A 391 11.72 4.20 26.29
C ASN A 391 13.04 4.95 26.49
N SER A 392 13.45 5.76 25.53
CA SER A 392 14.65 6.61 25.59
C SER A 392 14.39 8.00 26.14
N PHE A 393 13.13 8.33 26.44
CA PHE A 393 12.70 9.65 26.89
C PHE A 393 12.51 9.67 28.40
N VAL A 394 13.27 10.54 29.08
CA VAL A 394 13.06 10.85 30.48
C VAL A 394 12.33 12.19 30.58
N PRO A 395 11.08 12.25 31.06
CA PRO A 395 10.34 13.50 31.18
C PRO A 395 11.12 14.51 32.03
N GLY A 396 11.29 15.75 31.50
CA GLY A 396 11.96 16.84 32.23
C GLY A 396 13.48 16.94 32.09
N SER A 397 14.14 16.06 31.33
CA SER A 397 15.54 16.24 30.96
C SER A 397 15.67 17.28 29.83
N ASN A 398 16.22 18.43 30.11
CA ASN A 398 16.70 19.36 29.08
C ASN A 398 17.75 18.62 28.24
N ILE A 399 17.36 18.24 27.01
CA ILE A 399 18.31 17.73 26.03
C ILE A 399 19.01 18.97 25.45
N SER A 400 20.19 19.22 25.95
CA SER A 400 21.14 20.24 25.44
C SER A 400 21.68 19.83 24.09
#